data_dc647bb2f967906165caa4fb34e4f9f6
#
_entry.id   dc647bb2f967906165caa4fb34e4f9f6
#
_cell.length_a   1.000
_cell.length_b   1.000
_cell.length_c   1.000
_cell.angle_alpha   90.00
_cell.angle_beta   90.00
_cell.angle_gamma   90.00
#
_symmetry.space_group_name_H-M   'P 1'
#
loop_
_entity.id
_entity.type
_entity.pdbx_description
1 polymer ?
#
loop_
_entity_poly.entity_id
_entity_poly.type
_entity_poly.pdbx_seq_one_letter_code
_entity_poly.pdbx_strand_id
1 'polypeptide(L)'
;MCFVRTIAFGATLGLACAATQATAQEKSFKEAIIGPWIITAVFDEYQNGEKKDNWGGPVKGQITFGRTGRFTQIIVGPAVASMKSDDPRKPDAPVVAYYGSYTVDEAGKKVIGKVESASYSPRANTESIWTVQGSGDKLTLIGSPRKDQHGTFTPKLEVRRP
;
A
#
# COMPACT_ATOMS: atom_id res chain seq x y z
N MET A 1 5.91 75.95 -49.92
CA MET A 1 5.55 75.63 -48.50
C MET A 1 5.33 74.15 -48.39
N CYS A 2 6.39 73.41 -48.00
CA CYS A 2 6.31 71.95 -47.79
C CYS A 2 6.36 71.68 -46.29
N PHE A 3 5.28 70.99 -45.77
CA PHE A 3 5.23 70.48 -44.40
C PHE A 3 5.67 69.03 -44.40
N VAL A 4 6.79 68.76 -43.74
CA VAL A 4 7.27 67.43 -43.46
C VAL A 4 6.64 66.96 -42.13
N ARG A 5 5.88 65.89 -42.13
CA ARG A 5 5.34 65.19 -40.91
C ARG A 5 6.29 64.05 -40.59
N THR A 6 6.91 64.16 -39.42
CA THR A 6 7.71 63.10 -38.79
C THR A 6 6.80 62.15 -38.11
N ILE A 7 6.84 60.81 -38.44
CA ILE A 7 6.13 59.73 -37.77
C ILE A 7 7.15 59.08 -36.84
N ALA A 8 6.85 59.12 -35.51
CA ALA A 8 7.61 58.42 -34.50
C ALA A 8 7.07 56.99 -34.36
N PHE A 9 7.91 56.00 -34.62
CA PHE A 9 7.64 54.57 -34.34
C PHE A 9 8.01 54.26 -32.88
N GLY A 10 7.04 54.01 -32.06
CA GLY A 10 7.23 53.49 -30.69
C GLY A 10 7.31 51.98 -30.72
N ALA A 11 8.49 51.40 -30.44
CA ALA A 11 8.67 49.96 -30.25
C ALA A 11 8.29 49.57 -28.80
N THR A 12 7.16 48.87 -28.61
CA THR A 12 6.79 48.24 -27.34
C THR A 12 7.44 46.87 -27.25
N LEU A 13 8.45 46.73 -26.38
CA LEU A 13 9.05 45.45 -26.01
C LEU A 13 8.05 44.70 -25.08
N GLY A 14 7.36 43.69 -25.61
CA GLY A 14 6.56 42.79 -24.84
C GLY A 14 7.44 41.75 -24.11
N LEU A 15 7.53 41.84 -22.79
CA LEU A 15 8.19 40.81 -21.94
C LEU A 15 7.26 39.62 -21.86
N ALA A 16 7.53 38.55 -22.61
CA ALA A 16 6.82 37.27 -22.46
C ALA A 16 7.39 36.54 -21.24
N CYS A 17 6.66 36.58 -20.11
CA CYS A 17 6.90 35.70 -18.96
C CYS A 17 6.54 34.26 -19.36
N ALA A 18 7.51 33.43 -19.69
CA ALA A 18 7.36 32.00 -19.80
C ALA A 18 7.14 31.43 -18.40
N ALA A 19 5.88 31.21 -18.04
CA ALA A 19 5.54 30.43 -16.84
C ALA A 19 5.98 28.98 -17.05
N THR A 20 7.12 28.60 -16.49
CA THR A 20 7.54 27.19 -16.36
C THR A 20 6.54 26.48 -15.46
N GLN A 21 5.60 25.77 -16.06
CA GLN A 21 4.75 24.82 -15.34
C GLN A 21 5.66 23.68 -14.88
N ALA A 22 6.03 23.68 -13.60
CA ALA A 22 6.63 22.53 -12.95
C ALA A 22 5.57 21.42 -12.93
N THR A 23 5.63 20.52 -13.92
CA THR A 23 4.87 19.26 -13.87
C THR A 23 5.39 18.47 -12.68
N ALA A 24 4.60 18.37 -11.63
CA ALA A 24 4.88 17.46 -10.52
C ALA A 24 5.00 16.06 -11.12
N GLN A 25 6.22 15.52 -11.16
CA GLN A 25 6.47 14.19 -11.67
C GLN A 25 5.70 13.20 -10.81
N GLU A 26 4.75 12.50 -11.42
CA GLU A 26 3.94 11.50 -10.74
C GLU A 26 4.87 10.42 -10.15
N LYS A 27 4.80 10.20 -8.84
CA LYS A 27 5.64 9.20 -8.18
C LYS A 27 5.39 7.82 -8.78
N SER A 28 6.45 7.05 -9.02
CA SER A 28 6.30 5.66 -9.43
C SER A 28 5.50 4.88 -8.38
N PHE A 29 4.85 3.80 -8.76
CA PHE A 29 4.11 2.96 -7.82
C PHE A 29 5.02 2.44 -6.69
N LYS A 30 6.25 2.06 -7.01
CA LYS A 30 7.25 1.66 -6.02
C LYS A 30 7.50 2.77 -5.00
N GLU A 31 7.69 4.01 -5.44
CA GLU A 31 7.90 5.15 -4.54
C GLU A 31 6.65 5.46 -3.70
N ALA A 32 5.47 5.28 -4.28
CA ALA A 32 4.20 5.51 -3.61
C ALA A 32 3.97 4.53 -2.45
N ILE A 33 4.40 3.26 -2.55
CA ILE A 33 4.20 2.26 -1.50
C ILE A 33 5.26 2.29 -0.39
N ILE A 34 6.44 2.87 -0.62
CA ILE A 34 7.53 2.88 0.37
C ILE A 34 7.09 3.55 1.68
N GLY A 35 7.49 2.95 2.79
CA GLY A 35 7.25 3.42 4.14
C GLY A 35 6.25 2.57 4.92
N PRO A 36 5.86 3.01 6.14
CA PRO A 36 4.89 2.33 6.97
C PRO A 36 3.45 2.59 6.50
N TRP A 37 2.62 1.55 6.69
CA TRP A 37 1.19 1.56 6.44
C TRP A 37 0.49 0.92 7.64
N ILE A 38 -0.44 1.63 8.25
CA ILE A 38 -1.27 1.11 9.34
C ILE A 38 -2.39 0.25 8.73
N ILE A 39 -2.53 -0.97 9.19
CA ILE A 39 -3.61 -1.88 8.79
C ILE A 39 -4.88 -1.46 9.54
N THR A 40 -5.94 -1.16 8.81
CA THR A 40 -7.22 -0.71 9.35
C THR A 40 -8.31 -1.79 9.29
N ALA A 41 -8.19 -2.71 8.33
CA ALA A 41 -9.07 -3.88 8.23
C ALA A 41 -8.37 -5.05 7.55
N VAL A 42 -8.76 -6.27 7.93
CA VAL A 42 -8.37 -7.52 7.27
C VAL A 42 -9.61 -8.38 7.14
N PHE A 43 -9.94 -8.79 5.95
CA PHE A 43 -11.10 -9.64 5.69
C PHE A 43 -10.92 -10.48 4.42
N ASP A 44 -11.70 -11.53 4.34
CA ASP A 44 -11.82 -12.36 3.14
C ASP A 44 -13.11 -11.97 2.41
N GLU A 45 -12.99 -11.62 1.13
CA GLU A 45 -14.14 -11.31 0.27
C GLU A 45 -14.43 -12.50 -0.64
N TYR A 46 -15.63 -13.07 -0.48
CA TYR A 46 -16.11 -14.19 -1.27
C TYR A 46 -16.67 -13.73 -2.62
N GLN A 47 -16.77 -14.66 -3.58
CA GLN A 47 -17.28 -14.36 -4.93
C GLN A 47 -18.71 -13.83 -4.94
N ASN A 48 -19.51 -14.14 -3.91
CA ASN A 48 -20.88 -13.61 -3.71
C ASN A 48 -20.90 -12.19 -3.12
N GLY A 49 -19.74 -11.58 -2.86
CA GLY A 49 -19.60 -10.26 -2.25
C GLY A 49 -19.63 -10.27 -0.71
N GLU A 50 -19.83 -11.42 -0.08
CA GLU A 50 -19.76 -11.53 1.37
C GLU A 50 -18.34 -11.23 1.87
N LYS A 51 -18.24 -10.43 2.93
CA LYS A 51 -16.98 -10.13 3.63
C LYS A 51 -16.97 -10.83 4.98
N LYS A 52 -15.96 -11.65 5.21
CA LYS A 52 -15.80 -12.41 6.44
C LYS A 52 -14.58 -11.96 7.22
N ASP A 53 -14.78 -11.57 8.46
CA ASP A 53 -13.73 -11.35 9.43
C ASP A 53 -13.38 -12.69 10.11
N ASN A 54 -12.16 -13.18 9.86
CA ASN A 54 -11.67 -14.41 10.47
C ASN A 54 -10.79 -14.16 11.71
N TRP A 55 -10.74 -12.91 12.19
CA TRP A 55 -9.92 -12.49 13.33
C TRP A 55 -10.73 -12.42 14.63
N GLY A 56 -12.05 -12.47 14.54
CA GLY A 56 -12.96 -12.36 15.67
C GLY A 56 -13.11 -10.93 16.21
N GLY A 57 -12.81 -9.94 15.38
CA GLY A 57 -12.95 -8.52 15.70
C GLY A 57 -11.83 -7.64 15.15
N PRO A 58 -11.78 -6.36 15.56
CA PRO A 58 -10.85 -5.38 15.01
C PRO A 58 -9.39 -5.79 15.20
N VAL A 59 -8.63 -5.76 14.11
CA VAL A 59 -7.19 -6.01 14.12
C VAL A 59 -6.41 -4.72 14.33
N LYS A 60 -5.18 -4.86 14.87
CA LYS A 60 -4.15 -3.83 14.85
C LYS A 60 -2.95 -4.35 14.09
N GLY A 61 -2.31 -3.52 13.29
CA GLY A 61 -1.18 -3.99 12.53
C GLY A 61 -0.52 -2.93 11.68
N GLN A 62 0.59 -3.35 11.11
CA GLN A 62 1.37 -2.51 10.23
C GLN A 62 2.03 -3.37 9.16
N ILE A 63 2.13 -2.82 7.95
CA ILE A 63 3.03 -3.30 6.91
C ILE A 63 3.99 -2.19 6.56
N THR A 64 5.28 -2.51 6.41
CA THR A 64 6.31 -1.55 6.02
C THR A 64 7.06 -2.05 4.80
N PHE A 65 7.14 -1.22 3.77
CA PHE A 65 7.96 -1.46 2.59
C PHE A 65 9.20 -0.56 2.63
N GLY A 66 10.35 -1.17 2.82
CA GLY A 66 11.64 -0.46 2.89
C GLY A 66 12.20 -0.13 1.51
N ARG A 67 12.95 0.97 1.39
CA ARG A 67 13.62 1.38 0.13
C ARG A 67 14.58 0.32 -0.40
N THR A 68 15.15 -0.48 0.48
CA THR A 68 16.10 -1.56 0.15
C THR A 68 15.45 -2.84 -0.37
N GLY A 69 14.13 -2.83 -0.62
CA GLY A 69 13.41 -4.01 -1.07
C GLY A 69 13.11 -5.01 0.06
N ARG A 70 13.11 -4.55 1.31
CA ARG A 70 12.72 -5.35 2.48
C ARG A 70 11.33 -4.96 2.93
N PHE A 71 10.54 -5.93 3.40
CA PHE A 71 9.25 -5.66 3.99
C PHE A 71 9.07 -6.40 5.31
N THR A 72 8.19 -5.86 6.14
CA THR A 72 7.72 -6.49 7.39
C THR A 72 6.22 -6.27 7.50
N GLN A 73 5.48 -7.30 7.89
CA GLN A 73 4.06 -7.22 8.19
C GLN A 73 3.79 -7.84 9.56
N ILE A 74 2.98 -7.14 10.36
CA ILE A 74 2.50 -7.64 11.64
C ILE A 74 1.00 -7.34 11.72
N ILE A 75 0.21 -8.34 12.07
CA ILE A 75 -1.23 -8.23 12.32
C ILE A 75 -1.48 -8.88 13.67
N VAL A 76 -2.18 -8.19 14.55
CA VAL A 76 -2.58 -8.67 15.87
C VAL A 76 -4.10 -8.55 15.97
N GLY A 77 -4.75 -9.66 16.22
CA GLY A 77 -6.19 -9.71 16.48
C GLY A 77 -6.55 -9.26 17.89
N PRO A 78 -7.83 -9.32 18.26
CA PRO A 78 -8.26 -9.04 19.62
C PRO A 78 -7.72 -10.09 20.60
N ALA A 79 -7.49 -9.68 21.85
CA ALA A 79 -7.06 -10.59 22.91
C ALA A 79 -8.12 -11.67 23.17
N VAL A 80 -7.66 -12.89 23.41
CA VAL A 80 -8.51 -14.05 23.66
C VAL A 80 -8.26 -14.56 25.08
N ALA A 81 -9.25 -14.54 25.95
CA ALA A 81 -9.09 -14.86 27.35
C ALA A 81 -8.49 -16.27 27.61
N SER A 82 -8.84 -17.25 26.76
CA SER A 82 -8.27 -18.61 26.85
C SER A 82 -6.80 -18.71 26.39
N MET A 83 -6.24 -17.67 25.75
CA MET A 83 -4.84 -17.60 25.34
C MET A 83 -3.97 -16.85 26.34
N LYS A 84 -4.55 -16.25 27.39
CA LYS A 84 -3.82 -15.41 28.35
C LYS A 84 -2.62 -16.16 28.95
N SER A 85 -1.45 -15.53 28.87
CA SER A 85 -0.19 -16.09 29.37
C SER A 85 0.74 -14.97 29.82
N ASP A 86 1.53 -15.22 30.87
CA ASP A 86 2.60 -14.34 31.32
C ASP A 86 3.93 -14.59 30.55
N ASP A 87 3.96 -15.60 29.69
CA ASP A 87 5.12 -15.89 28.84
C ASP A 87 5.04 -15.05 27.54
N PRO A 88 5.97 -14.10 27.31
CA PRO A 88 5.95 -13.22 26.13
C PRO A 88 6.12 -13.98 24.80
N ARG A 89 6.49 -15.25 24.83
CA ARG A 89 6.57 -16.13 23.65
C ARG A 89 5.21 -16.76 23.29
N LYS A 90 4.21 -16.61 24.17
CA LYS A 90 2.85 -17.11 24.01
C LYS A 90 1.90 -15.91 23.97
N PRO A 91 1.65 -15.31 22.80
CA PRO A 91 0.77 -14.16 22.71
C PRO A 91 -0.65 -14.50 23.15
N ASP A 92 -1.33 -13.55 23.79
CA ASP A 92 -2.72 -13.66 24.22
C ASP A 92 -3.74 -13.26 23.15
N ALA A 93 -3.28 -13.06 21.94
CA ALA A 93 -4.06 -12.72 20.76
C ALA A 93 -3.57 -13.49 19.53
N PRO A 94 -4.42 -13.72 18.52
CA PRO A 94 -3.97 -14.21 17.22
C PRO A 94 -2.96 -13.23 16.61
N VAL A 95 -1.79 -13.73 16.21
CA VAL A 95 -0.73 -12.94 15.61
C VAL A 95 -0.27 -13.57 14.30
N VAL A 96 -0.23 -12.77 13.25
CA VAL A 96 0.46 -13.11 12.00
C VAL A 96 1.54 -12.07 11.76
N ALA A 97 2.78 -12.50 11.85
CA ALA A 97 3.96 -11.66 11.61
C ALA A 97 4.89 -12.36 10.63
N TYR A 98 5.38 -11.64 9.65
CA TYR A 98 6.38 -12.13 8.71
C TYR A 98 7.18 -11.00 8.07
N TYR A 99 8.35 -11.36 7.55
CA TYR A 99 9.23 -10.44 6.86
C TYR A 99 9.93 -11.12 5.69
N GLY A 100 10.51 -10.32 4.83
CA GLY A 100 11.25 -10.81 3.69
C GLY A 100 11.71 -9.71 2.75
N SER A 101 11.98 -10.10 1.51
CA SER A 101 12.28 -9.18 0.42
C SER A 101 11.06 -8.98 -0.48
N TYR A 102 11.00 -7.86 -1.22
CA TYR A 102 9.94 -7.63 -2.18
C TYR A 102 10.46 -6.98 -3.46
N THR A 103 9.74 -7.22 -4.53
CA THR A 103 9.84 -6.53 -5.81
C THR A 103 8.48 -5.94 -6.20
N VAL A 104 8.48 -5.07 -7.19
CA VAL A 104 7.28 -4.36 -7.65
C VAL A 104 7.11 -4.58 -9.15
N ASP A 105 5.91 -4.95 -9.54
CA ASP A 105 5.41 -4.87 -10.91
C ASP A 105 4.67 -3.52 -11.05
N GLU A 106 5.33 -2.55 -11.67
CA GLU A 106 4.80 -1.19 -11.87
C GLU A 106 3.52 -1.20 -12.73
N ALA A 107 3.53 -1.98 -13.82
CA ALA A 107 2.42 -2.02 -14.77
C ALA A 107 1.17 -2.70 -14.16
N GLY A 108 1.38 -3.81 -13.47
CA GLY A 108 0.31 -4.56 -12.83
C GLY A 108 -0.10 -4.02 -11.46
N LYS A 109 0.57 -2.98 -10.96
CA LYS A 109 0.38 -2.46 -9.58
C LYS A 109 0.46 -3.57 -8.54
N LYS A 110 1.48 -4.45 -8.66
CA LYS A 110 1.64 -5.59 -7.76
C LYS A 110 2.90 -5.47 -6.91
N VAL A 111 2.79 -5.94 -5.69
CA VAL A 111 3.92 -6.19 -4.80
C VAL A 111 4.10 -7.71 -4.72
N ILE A 112 5.30 -8.18 -5.01
CA ILE A 112 5.67 -9.59 -4.98
C ILE A 112 6.66 -9.76 -3.84
N GLY A 113 6.19 -10.33 -2.73
CA GLY A 113 6.97 -10.55 -1.52
C GLY A 113 7.49 -11.97 -1.46
N LYS A 114 8.78 -12.15 -1.19
CA LYS A 114 9.38 -13.43 -0.84
C LYS A 114 9.53 -13.49 0.68
N VAL A 115 8.71 -14.29 1.33
CA VAL A 115 8.68 -14.43 2.80
C VAL A 115 9.87 -15.28 3.25
N GLU A 116 10.72 -14.75 4.11
CA GLU A 116 11.90 -15.45 4.64
C GLU A 116 11.58 -16.15 5.96
N SER A 117 10.82 -15.50 6.83
CA SER A 117 10.38 -16.08 8.10
C SER A 117 9.00 -15.54 8.50
N ALA A 118 8.26 -16.33 9.26
CA ALA A 118 6.92 -16.00 9.71
C ALA A 118 6.61 -16.62 11.08
N SER A 119 5.69 -16.01 11.83
CA SER A 119 5.11 -16.57 13.06
C SER A 119 4.24 -17.80 12.81
N TYR A 120 3.88 -18.05 11.55
CA TYR A 120 3.10 -19.18 11.08
C TYR A 120 3.93 -19.94 10.04
N SER A 121 4.46 -21.11 10.42
CA SER A 121 5.47 -21.86 9.65
C SER A 121 5.10 -22.14 8.18
N PRO A 122 3.85 -22.48 7.81
CA PRO A 122 3.48 -22.66 6.40
C PRO A 122 3.60 -21.40 5.54
N ARG A 123 3.79 -20.21 6.15
CA ARG A 123 4.02 -18.96 5.44
C ARG A 123 5.49 -18.72 5.11
N ALA A 124 6.41 -19.30 5.89
CA ALA A 124 7.85 -19.15 5.64
C ALA A 124 8.26 -19.79 4.30
N ASN A 125 9.23 -19.17 3.62
CA ASN A 125 9.73 -19.58 2.31
C ASN A 125 8.68 -19.62 1.19
N THR A 126 7.58 -18.85 1.32
CA THR A 126 6.54 -18.72 0.30
C THR A 126 6.63 -17.39 -0.43
N GLU A 127 5.98 -17.30 -1.58
CA GLU A 127 5.73 -16.05 -2.28
C GLU A 127 4.37 -15.49 -1.89
N SER A 128 4.30 -14.17 -1.82
CA SER A 128 3.09 -13.41 -1.52
C SER A 128 2.88 -12.36 -2.60
N ILE A 129 1.81 -12.47 -3.35
CA ILE A 129 1.47 -11.51 -4.40
C ILE A 129 0.27 -10.69 -3.93
N TRP A 130 0.46 -9.37 -3.91
CA TRP A 130 -0.58 -8.40 -3.59
C TRP A 130 -0.80 -7.47 -4.78
N THR A 131 -2.01 -7.44 -5.32
CA THR A 131 -2.43 -6.35 -6.21
C THR A 131 -2.84 -5.17 -5.34
N VAL A 132 -2.35 -3.98 -5.65
CA VAL A 132 -2.58 -2.78 -4.85
C VAL A 132 -3.55 -1.86 -5.58
N GLN A 133 -4.63 -1.48 -4.90
CA GLN A 133 -5.61 -0.52 -5.38
C GLN A 133 -5.66 0.70 -4.45
N GLY A 134 -6.10 1.83 -4.98
CA GLY A 134 -6.14 3.10 -4.26
C GLY A 134 -4.95 4.00 -4.58
N SER A 135 -4.90 5.15 -3.93
CA SER A 135 -3.86 6.16 -4.11
C SER A 135 -3.74 7.05 -2.88
N GLY A 136 -2.66 7.82 -2.79
CA GLY A 136 -2.41 8.73 -1.67
C GLY A 136 -2.22 7.98 -0.35
N ASP A 137 -3.03 8.32 0.63
CA ASP A 137 -2.88 7.83 2.01
C ASP A 137 -3.69 6.57 2.33
N LYS A 138 -4.43 6.02 1.38
CA LYS A 138 -5.26 4.82 1.57
C LYS A 138 -5.05 3.85 0.43
N LEU A 139 -4.73 2.60 0.77
CA LEU A 139 -4.59 1.51 -0.18
C LEU A 139 -5.35 0.27 0.28
N THR A 140 -5.72 -0.56 -0.69
CA THR A 140 -6.21 -1.92 -0.48
C THR A 140 -5.23 -2.88 -1.11
N LEU A 141 -4.66 -3.78 -0.31
CA LEU A 141 -3.83 -4.87 -0.76
C LEU A 141 -4.72 -6.10 -0.95
N ILE A 142 -4.76 -6.60 -2.18
CA ILE A 142 -5.62 -7.71 -2.61
C ILE A 142 -4.73 -8.91 -2.88
N GLY A 143 -4.89 -9.96 -2.07
CA GLY A 143 -4.11 -11.19 -2.21
C GLY A 143 -4.60 -12.08 -3.35
N SER A 144 -3.89 -13.17 -3.60
CA SER A 144 -4.32 -14.17 -4.55
C SER A 144 -5.57 -14.91 -4.07
N PRO A 145 -6.52 -15.22 -4.95
CA PRO A 145 -7.70 -16.00 -4.59
C PRO A 145 -7.33 -17.34 -3.95
N ARG A 146 -8.12 -17.75 -2.97
CA ARG A 146 -8.01 -19.02 -2.24
C ARG A 146 -9.37 -19.69 -2.18
N LYS A 147 -9.38 -20.97 -1.79
CA LYS A 147 -10.61 -21.74 -1.65
C LYS A 147 -10.67 -22.39 -0.27
N ASP A 148 -11.83 -22.32 0.37
CA ASP A 148 -12.17 -23.06 1.58
C ASP A 148 -13.50 -23.82 1.41
N GLN A 149 -14.05 -24.31 2.54
CA GLN A 149 -15.34 -25.03 2.55
C GLN A 149 -16.54 -24.13 2.19
N HIS A 150 -16.40 -22.80 2.25
CA HIS A 150 -17.48 -21.84 1.95
C HIS A 150 -17.37 -21.30 0.50
N GLY A 151 -16.30 -21.64 -0.22
CA GLY A 151 -16.12 -21.21 -1.60
C GLY A 151 -14.78 -20.54 -1.88
N THR A 152 -14.72 -19.82 -2.99
CA THR A 152 -13.53 -19.05 -3.37
C THR A 152 -13.61 -17.66 -2.75
N PHE A 153 -12.55 -17.26 -2.09
CA PHE A 153 -12.41 -15.94 -1.47
C PHE A 153 -11.09 -15.27 -1.86
N THR A 154 -11.04 -13.97 -1.69
CA THR A 154 -9.85 -13.14 -1.91
C THR A 154 -9.52 -12.40 -0.62
N PRO A 155 -8.35 -12.64 0.01
CA PRO A 155 -7.95 -11.91 1.20
C PRO A 155 -7.63 -10.45 0.86
N LYS A 156 -8.13 -9.54 1.68
CA LYS A 156 -7.93 -8.10 1.53
C LYS A 156 -7.43 -7.45 2.82
N LEU A 157 -6.48 -6.53 2.66
CA LEU A 157 -6.01 -5.64 3.71
C LEU A 157 -6.29 -4.21 3.31
N GLU A 158 -7.03 -3.48 4.12
CA GLU A 158 -7.14 -2.04 4.00
C GLU A 158 -6.07 -1.37 4.86
N VAL A 159 -5.34 -0.44 4.28
CA VAL A 159 -4.23 0.23 4.94
C VAL A 159 -4.27 1.74 4.70
N ARG A 160 -3.75 2.50 5.66
CA ARG A 160 -3.57 3.94 5.53
C ARG A 160 -2.17 4.37 5.96
N ARG A 161 -1.77 5.56 5.57
CA ARG A 161 -0.58 6.21 6.15
C ARG A 161 -0.80 6.50 7.64
N PRO A 162 0.28 6.51 8.45
CA PRO A 162 0.23 6.92 9.86
C PRO A 162 -0.34 8.31 10.07
#